data_9e5f7e125439c986a60a634285454211
#
_entry.id   9e5f7e125439c986a60a634285454211
#
_cell.length_a   1.000
_cell.length_b   1.000
_cell.length_c   1.000
_cell.angle_alpha   90.00
_cell.angle_beta   90.00
_cell.angle_gamma   90.00
#
_symmetry.space_group_name_H-M   'P 1'
#
loop_
_entity.id
_entity.type
_entity.pdbx_description
1 polymer ?
#
loop_
_entity_poly.entity_id
_entity_poly.type
_entity_poly.pdbx_seq_one_letter_code
_entity_poly.pdbx_strand_id
1 'polypeptide(L)'
;HGVITVAGTNGKGSSVAMLESILSSAGYRVGCYTSPHLLRYNERIRIAGEEIDDAALCAAFESVDMARGDTSLSYFEFGTLAALRLFSLARLDIALLEVGMGGRLDAVNILDADAALVTSIDIDHSAWLGEDREAIGREKAGIFRPGRPAVCSDPEPPASVFKQAQAVSARWYAPGCGFDWSTSGRGWNWQSHEKAFQDLPLPALPGSHQLQNAAGVLMVLNVLREQFPLQRGDIERGLEAVTLAGRCQLLPGGIETIRDVAHNPDSAEKLAQLLRHRSIRGRTRMVLGMLSDKDAAAFTAVLSPCLLYTSPSPRDHLAHRVCRLLLEKGGGGGGGGGGG
;
A
#
# COMPACT_ATOMS: atom_id res chain seq x y z
N HIS A 1 -0.18 23.01 6.58
CA HIS A 1 -0.65 21.75 5.98
C HIS A 1 0.57 20.95 5.51
N GLY A 2 0.60 19.66 5.76
CA GLY A 2 1.68 18.79 5.31
C GLY A 2 1.27 17.92 4.12
N VAL A 3 2.26 17.45 3.36
CA VAL A 3 2.08 16.50 2.26
C VAL A 3 3.09 15.37 2.39
N ILE A 4 2.62 14.13 2.41
CA ILE A 4 3.46 12.94 2.31
C ILE A 4 3.12 12.23 1.01
N THR A 5 4.13 11.98 0.18
CA THR A 5 3.98 11.20 -1.05
C THR A 5 4.62 9.82 -0.88
N VAL A 6 3.87 8.77 -1.24
CA VAL A 6 4.29 7.37 -1.10
C VAL A 6 4.36 6.70 -2.48
N ALA A 7 5.57 6.28 -2.88
CA ALA A 7 5.84 5.48 -4.08
C ALA A 7 6.37 4.09 -3.70
N GLY A 8 6.44 3.19 -4.65
CA GLY A 8 6.97 1.83 -4.47
C GLY A 8 6.31 0.85 -5.44
N THR A 9 6.83 -0.36 -5.51
CA THR A 9 6.17 -1.45 -6.24
C THR A 9 5.07 -2.03 -5.37
N ASN A 10 5.40 -2.57 -4.21
CA ASN A 10 4.48 -3.11 -3.23
C ASN A 10 4.57 -2.33 -1.91
N GLY A 11 3.50 -2.35 -1.09
CA GLY A 11 3.50 -1.72 0.25
C GLY A 11 2.98 -0.28 0.30
N LYS A 12 2.79 0.43 -0.82
CA LYS A 12 2.28 1.81 -0.86
C LYS A 12 1.01 2.00 -0.05
N GLY A 13 -0.07 1.31 -0.44
CA GLY A 13 -1.37 1.42 0.24
C GLY A 13 -1.31 1.02 1.71
N SER A 14 -0.51 -0.02 2.08
CA SER A 14 -0.30 -0.39 3.49
C SER A 14 0.39 0.73 4.27
N SER A 15 1.40 1.38 3.68
CA SER A 15 2.09 2.50 4.31
C SER A 15 1.18 3.72 4.46
N VAL A 16 0.37 4.04 3.44
CA VAL A 16 -0.64 5.12 3.54
C VAL A 16 -1.67 4.82 4.62
N ALA A 17 -2.18 3.57 4.71
CA ALA A 17 -3.13 3.19 5.74
C ALA A 17 -2.53 3.27 7.16
N MET A 18 -1.28 2.87 7.35
CA MET A 18 -0.58 3.02 8.64
C MET A 18 -0.36 4.50 9.00
N LEU A 19 0.07 5.33 8.04
CA LEU A 19 0.21 6.78 8.24
C LEU A 19 -1.13 7.40 8.64
N GLU A 20 -2.20 7.10 7.90
CA GLU A 20 -3.56 7.59 8.20
C GLU A 20 -4.00 7.18 9.60
N SER A 21 -3.85 5.89 9.95
CA SER A 21 -4.27 5.35 11.24
C SER A 21 -3.52 5.99 12.41
N ILE A 22 -2.20 6.14 12.30
CA ILE A 22 -1.37 6.75 13.37
C ILE A 22 -1.68 8.23 13.52
N LEU A 23 -1.73 8.99 12.43
CA LEU A 23 -2.02 10.43 12.46
C LEU A 23 -3.44 10.71 12.96
N SER A 24 -4.43 9.92 12.52
CA SER A 24 -5.81 10.03 13.02
C SER A 24 -5.91 9.69 14.51
N SER A 25 -5.14 8.71 15.00
CA SER A 25 -5.07 8.37 16.44
C SER A 25 -4.52 9.51 17.30
N ALA A 26 -3.74 10.41 16.71
CA ALA A 26 -3.24 11.63 17.33
C ALA A 26 -4.18 12.84 17.17
N GLY A 27 -5.32 12.66 16.48
CA GLY A 27 -6.33 13.70 16.27
C GLY A 27 -6.13 14.58 15.05
N TYR A 28 -5.17 14.28 14.17
CA TYR A 28 -4.98 15.03 12.92
C TYR A 28 -6.08 14.72 11.92
N ARG A 29 -6.51 15.74 11.19
CA ARG A 29 -7.43 15.61 10.07
C ARG A 29 -6.68 15.23 8.80
N VAL A 30 -6.71 13.96 8.47
CA VAL A 30 -5.95 13.37 7.37
C VAL A 30 -6.79 13.28 6.10
N GLY A 31 -6.23 13.64 4.95
CA GLY A 31 -6.77 13.33 3.63
C GLY A 31 -5.91 12.25 2.96
N CYS A 32 -6.53 11.22 2.40
CA CYS A 32 -5.84 10.14 1.70
C CYS A 32 -6.31 10.04 0.25
N TYR A 33 -5.37 10.00 -0.69
CA TYR A 33 -5.61 9.63 -2.07
C TYR A 33 -4.84 8.35 -2.40
N THR A 34 -5.57 7.27 -2.71
CA THR A 34 -5.02 5.92 -2.90
C THR A 34 -5.53 5.27 -4.18
N SER A 35 -4.80 4.26 -4.69
CA SER A 35 -5.18 3.53 -5.90
C SER A 35 -4.60 2.11 -5.92
N PRO A 36 -5.28 1.18 -6.65
CA PRO A 36 -6.63 1.28 -7.20
C PRO A 36 -7.73 1.12 -6.13
N HIS A 37 -9.00 1.31 -6.50
CA HIS A 37 -10.13 0.90 -5.67
C HIS A 37 -10.51 -0.57 -5.90
N LEU A 38 -11.24 -1.16 -4.96
CA LEU A 38 -11.73 -2.53 -5.08
C LEU A 38 -13.14 -2.60 -5.68
N LEU A 39 -14.05 -1.78 -5.23
CA LEU A 39 -15.48 -1.81 -5.60
C LEU A 39 -15.96 -0.47 -6.14
N ARG A 40 -15.66 0.63 -5.43
CA ARG A 40 -16.17 1.96 -5.73
C ARG A 40 -15.05 2.96 -5.87
N TYR A 41 -15.21 3.92 -6.75
CA TYR A 41 -14.23 4.99 -6.96
C TYR A 41 -13.96 5.79 -5.67
N ASN A 42 -14.96 5.97 -4.82
CA ASN A 42 -14.91 6.70 -3.55
C ASN A 42 -13.80 6.20 -2.61
N GLU A 43 -13.51 4.89 -2.63
CA GLU A 43 -12.43 4.28 -1.86
C GLU A 43 -11.07 4.97 -2.05
N ARG A 44 -10.89 5.64 -3.22
CA ARG A 44 -9.64 6.33 -3.55
C ARG A 44 -9.42 7.61 -2.75
N ILE A 45 -10.49 8.22 -2.25
CA ILE A 45 -10.43 9.53 -1.58
C ILE A 45 -11.09 9.40 -0.22
N ARG A 46 -10.28 9.52 0.82
CA ARG A 46 -10.77 9.53 2.20
C ARG A 46 -10.40 10.84 2.88
N ILE A 47 -11.29 11.35 3.72
CA ILE A 47 -11.09 12.55 4.54
C ILE A 47 -11.49 12.22 5.97
N ALA A 48 -10.57 12.37 6.91
CA ALA A 48 -10.78 12.03 8.32
C ALA A 48 -11.26 10.58 8.54
N GLY A 49 -10.71 9.63 7.76
CA GLY A 49 -11.03 8.21 7.83
C GLY A 49 -12.27 7.76 7.04
N GLU A 50 -13.07 8.69 6.52
CA GLU A 50 -14.30 8.39 5.80
C GLU A 50 -14.13 8.54 4.29
N GLU A 51 -14.71 7.62 3.51
CA GLU A 51 -14.77 7.74 2.05
C GLU A 51 -15.63 8.93 1.65
N ILE A 52 -15.20 9.63 0.61
CA ILE A 52 -15.99 10.74 0.07
C ILE A 52 -17.34 10.25 -0.48
N ASP A 53 -18.42 10.98 -0.26
CA ASP A 53 -19.73 10.65 -0.81
C ASP A 53 -19.83 10.94 -2.31
N ASP A 54 -20.87 10.37 -2.96
CA ASP A 54 -21.06 10.49 -4.40
C ASP A 54 -21.32 11.95 -4.82
N ALA A 55 -22.03 12.72 -4.02
CA ALA A 55 -22.39 14.10 -4.36
C ALA A 55 -21.15 15.00 -4.35
N ALA A 56 -20.31 14.90 -3.32
CA ALA A 56 -19.06 15.65 -3.24
C ALA A 56 -18.06 15.22 -4.32
N LEU A 57 -18.00 13.92 -4.63
CA LEU A 57 -17.14 13.40 -5.70
C LEU A 57 -17.58 13.92 -7.07
N CYS A 58 -18.88 13.87 -7.39
CA CYS A 58 -19.43 14.41 -8.64
C CYS A 58 -19.15 15.91 -8.76
N ALA A 59 -19.39 16.69 -7.71
CA ALA A 59 -19.12 18.13 -7.71
C ALA A 59 -17.61 18.43 -7.93
N ALA A 60 -16.73 17.61 -7.39
CA ALA A 60 -15.30 17.74 -7.65
C ALA A 60 -14.95 17.44 -9.10
N PHE A 61 -15.53 16.39 -9.69
CA PHE A 61 -15.35 16.06 -11.11
C PHE A 61 -15.87 17.16 -12.03
N GLU A 62 -17.06 17.71 -11.76
CA GLU A 62 -17.61 18.84 -12.51
C GLU A 62 -16.70 20.07 -12.44
N SER A 63 -16.14 20.36 -11.25
CA SER A 63 -15.20 21.46 -11.05
C SER A 63 -13.93 21.28 -11.89
N VAL A 64 -13.38 20.06 -11.95
CA VAL A 64 -12.19 19.73 -12.76
C VAL A 64 -12.53 19.81 -14.25
N ASP A 65 -13.69 19.29 -14.67
CA ASP A 65 -14.11 19.30 -16.07
C ASP A 65 -14.30 20.73 -16.60
N MET A 66 -14.92 21.59 -15.81
CA MET A 66 -15.03 23.00 -16.15
C MET A 66 -13.67 23.70 -16.21
N ALA A 67 -12.76 23.40 -15.28
CA ALA A 67 -11.46 24.08 -15.18
C ALA A 67 -10.48 23.63 -16.28
N ARG A 68 -10.52 22.36 -16.71
CA ARG A 68 -9.62 21.85 -17.73
C ARG A 68 -9.92 22.42 -19.14
N GLY A 69 -11.15 22.81 -19.42
CA GLY A 69 -11.56 23.24 -20.75
C GLY A 69 -11.29 22.17 -21.80
N ASP A 70 -10.52 22.51 -22.84
CA ASP A 70 -10.13 21.58 -23.92
C ASP A 70 -8.87 20.76 -23.58
N THR A 71 -8.28 20.92 -22.40
CA THR A 71 -7.07 20.16 -21.99
C THR A 71 -7.45 18.70 -21.77
N SER A 72 -6.78 17.79 -22.52
CA SER A 72 -6.93 16.35 -22.31
C SER A 72 -6.24 15.93 -21.02
N LEU A 73 -6.94 15.16 -20.21
CA LEU A 73 -6.43 14.55 -18.98
C LEU A 73 -6.63 13.04 -19.03
N SER A 74 -5.65 12.30 -18.59
CA SER A 74 -5.83 10.86 -18.34
C SER A 74 -6.80 10.63 -17.18
N TYR A 75 -7.33 9.42 -17.08
CA TYR A 75 -8.21 9.02 -15.98
C TYR A 75 -7.60 9.28 -14.59
N PHE A 76 -6.28 9.05 -14.44
CA PHE A 76 -5.60 9.23 -13.17
C PHE A 76 -5.33 10.72 -12.87
N GLU A 77 -4.92 11.51 -13.86
CA GLU A 77 -4.76 12.96 -13.72
C GLU A 77 -6.05 13.64 -13.32
N PHE A 78 -7.16 13.27 -13.99
CA PHE A 78 -8.48 13.81 -13.67
C PHE A 78 -8.88 13.51 -12.22
N GLY A 79 -8.71 12.25 -11.79
CA GLY A 79 -8.98 11.83 -10.42
C GLY A 79 -8.07 12.47 -9.38
N THR A 80 -6.80 12.69 -9.70
CA THR A 80 -5.85 13.40 -8.84
C THR A 80 -6.28 14.84 -8.60
N LEU A 81 -6.65 15.57 -9.65
CA LEU A 81 -7.14 16.95 -9.52
C LEU A 81 -8.41 17.03 -8.70
N ALA A 82 -9.34 16.07 -8.88
CA ALA A 82 -10.57 16.01 -8.07
C ALA A 82 -10.26 15.75 -6.59
N ALA A 83 -9.31 14.84 -6.28
CA ALA A 83 -8.86 14.60 -4.91
C ALA A 83 -8.25 15.85 -4.29
N LEU A 84 -7.35 16.52 -5.00
CA LEU A 84 -6.72 17.77 -4.54
C LEU A 84 -7.74 18.89 -4.34
N ARG A 85 -8.77 18.97 -5.21
CA ARG A 85 -9.89 19.90 -5.04
C ARG A 85 -10.64 19.64 -3.74
N LEU A 86 -10.99 18.39 -3.46
CA LEU A 86 -11.66 18.00 -2.21
C LEU A 86 -10.80 18.31 -0.99
N PHE A 87 -9.50 18.00 -1.04
CA PHE A 87 -8.57 18.30 0.03
C PHE A 87 -8.42 19.80 0.31
N SER A 88 -8.43 20.63 -0.74
CA SER A 88 -8.38 22.09 -0.58
C SER A 88 -9.58 22.66 0.16
N LEU A 89 -10.73 22.00 0.09
CA LEU A 89 -11.97 22.38 0.78
C LEU A 89 -12.08 21.83 2.20
N ALA A 90 -11.37 20.76 2.50
CA ALA A 90 -11.57 19.96 3.72
C ALA A 90 -10.80 20.47 4.95
N ARG A 91 -9.97 21.50 4.84
CA ARG A 91 -9.11 22.02 5.93
C ARG A 91 -8.31 20.92 6.61
N LEU A 92 -7.57 20.14 5.81
CA LEU A 92 -6.73 19.05 6.31
C LEU A 92 -5.53 19.59 7.09
N ASP A 93 -5.05 18.81 8.06
CA ASP A 93 -3.72 19.01 8.64
C ASP A 93 -2.65 18.43 7.73
N ILE A 94 -2.94 17.27 7.11
CA ILE A 94 -1.98 16.55 6.26
C ILE A 94 -2.69 15.77 5.14
N ALA A 95 -2.08 15.76 3.97
CA ALA A 95 -2.48 14.95 2.81
C ALA A 95 -1.49 13.80 2.58
N LEU A 96 -1.99 12.60 2.43
CA LEU A 96 -1.26 11.39 2.09
C LEU A 96 -1.57 11.00 0.65
N LEU A 97 -0.55 11.00 -0.20
CA LEU A 97 -0.71 10.78 -1.65
C LEU A 97 0.01 9.50 -2.07
N GLU A 98 -0.75 8.51 -2.51
CA GLU A 98 -0.21 7.30 -3.12
C GLU A 98 0.07 7.52 -4.60
N VAL A 99 1.29 7.28 -5.04
CA VAL A 99 1.67 7.25 -6.45
C VAL A 99 0.94 6.11 -7.16
N GLY A 100 0.28 6.41 -8.26
CA GLY A 100 -0.40 5.40 -9.08
C GLY A 100 0.59 4.48 -9.79
N MET A 101 1.54 5.07 -10.52
CA MET A 101 2.57 4.34 -11.27
C MET A 101 3.87 5.14 -11.38
N GLY A 102 5.01 4.47 -11.20
CA GLY A 102 6.32 5.13 -11.27
C GLY A 102 6.55 6.08 -10.12
N GLY A 103 6.57 7.36 -10.38
CA GLY A 103 6.74 8.46 -9.41
C GLY A 103 7.03 9.78 -10.10
N ARG A 104 8.12 9.88 -10.87
CA ARG A 104 8.62 11.12 -11.49
C ARG A 104 7.56 11.84 -12.35
N LEU A 105 6.81 11.12 -13.14
CA LEU A 105 5.78 11.64 -14.05
C LEU A 105 4.35 11.33 -13.57
N ASP A 106 4.20 10.86 -12.34
CA ASP A 106 2.88 10.58 -11.78
C ASP A 106 2.14 11.88 -11.46
N ALA A 107 0.83 11.88 -11.63
CA ALA A 107 0.01 13.07 -11.42
C ALA A 107 0.08 13.61 -9.98
N VAL A 108 0.20 12.73 -8.96
CA VAL A 108 0.31 13.19 -7.57
C VAL A 108 1.63 13.92 -7.30
N ASN A 109 2.64 13.73 -8.14
CA ASN A 109 3.94 14.37 -8.02
C ASN A 109 3.94 15.86 -8.41
N ILE A 110 2.78 16.41 -8.80
CA ILE A 110 2.58 17.84 -9.01
C ILE A 110 2.76 18.65 -7.71
N LEU A 111 2.51 18.02 -6.55
CA LEU A 111 2.73 18.64 -5.26
C LEU A 111 4.12 18.30 -4.71
N ASP A 112 4.78 19.31 -4.14
CA ASP A 112 6.03 19.10 -3.42
C ASP A 112 5.76 18.52 -2.04
N ALA A 113 6.19 17.29 -1.82
CA ALA A 113 6.02 16.61 -0.54
C ALA A 113 6.95 17.19 0.55
N ASP A 114 6.44 17.29 1.78
CA ASP A 114 7.24 17.60 2.98
C ASP A 114 8.12 16.42 3.39
N ALA A 115 7.66 15.19 3.11
CA ALA A 115 8.46 13.98 3.17
C ALA A 115 7.98 12.99 2.09
N ALA A 116 8.90 12.23 1.52
CA ALA A 116 8.62 11.20 0.54
C ALA A 116 9.04 9.83 1.06
N LEU A 117 8.19 8.81 0.84
CA LEU A 117 8.46 7.41 1.16
C LEU A 117 8.50 6.57 -0.12
N VAL A 118 9.60 5.89 -0.37
CA VAL A 118 9.69 4.82 -1.35
C VAL A 118 9.67 3.49 -0.58
N THR A 119 8.66 2.66 -0.83
CA THR A 119 8.51 1.33 -0.22
C THR A 119 9.37 0.28 -0.95
N SER A 120 8.98 -0.98 -1.01
CA SER A 120 9.75 -1.99 -1.74
C SER A 120 9.78 -1.70 -3.26
N ILE A 121 10.92 -2.02 -3.88
CA ILE A 121 11.15 -1.87 -5.32
C ILE A 121 11.37 -3.25 -5.92
N ASP A 122 10.50 -3.63 -6.85
CA ASP A 122 10.60 -4.87 -7.60
C ASP A 122 10.14 -4.67 -9.04
N ILE A 123 10.32 -5.70 -9.88
CA ILE A 123 9.94 -5.65 -11.28
C ILE A 123 8.42 -5.71 -11.39
N ASP A 124 7.83 -4.63 -11.83
CA ASP A 124 6.42 -4.51 -12.20
C ASP A 124 6.27 -3.37 -13.21
N HIS A 125 5.22 -3.45 -14.06
CA HIS A 125 4.97 -2.47 -15.12
C HIS A 125 6.19 -2.24 -16.03
N SER A 126 6.92 -3.31 -16.36
CA SER A 126 8.19 -3.24 -17.11
C SER A 126 8.06 -2.52 -18.46
N ALA A 127 6.91 -2.64 -19.14
CA ALA A 127 6.63 -1.92 -20.39
C ALA A 127 6.71 -0.38 -20.25
N TRP A 128 6.60 0.17 -19.04
CA TRP A 128 6.56 1.62 -18.78
C TRP A 128 7.73 2.11 -17.93
N LEU A 129 8.19 1.31 -16.98
CA LEU A 129 9.15 1.76 -15.95
C LEU A 129 10.57 1.20 -16.18
N GLY A 130 10.73 0.27 -17.14
CA GLY A 130 11.99 -0.40 -17.41
C GLY A 130 12.02 -1.85 -16.90
N GLU A 131 13.02 -2.58 -17.36
CA GLU A 131 13.11 -4.04 -17.16
C GLU A 131 13.91 -4.44 -15.92
N ASP A 132 14.50 -3.49 -15.23
CA ASP A 132 15.33 -3.74 -14.05
C ASP A 132 14.96 -2.85 -12.85
N ARG A 133 15.39 -3.27 -11.65
CA ARG A 133 15.13 -2.54 -10.41
C ARG A 133 15.79 -1.16 -10.37
N GLU A 134 16.90 -0.94 -11.09
CA GLU A 134 17.58 0.36 -11.14
C GLU A 134 16.77 1.41 -11.90
N ALA A 135 16.21 1.03 -13.06
CA ALA A 135 15.32 1.90 -13.86
C ALA A 135 14.05 2.24 -13.07
N ILE A 136 13.39 1.21 -12.51
CA ILE A 136 12.17 1.35 -11.70
C ILE A 136 12.44 2.21 -10.46
N GLY A 137 13.57 1.99 -9.78
CA GLY A 137 13.99 2.76 -8.61
C GLY A 137 14.18 4.24 -8.94
N ARG A 138 14.79 4.56 -10.09
CA ARG A 138 14.97 5.94 -10.56
C ARG A 138 13.64 6.66 -10.78
N GLU A 139 12.68 6.01 -11.44
CA GLU A 139 11.35 6.58 -11.66
C GLU A 139 10.60 6.83 -10.34
N LYS A 140 10.69 5.87 -9.39
CA LYS A 140 10.04 6.03 -8.08
C LYS A 140 10.69 7.12 -7.23
N ALA A 141 12.01 7.22 -7.24
CA ALA A 141 12.76 8.26 -6.53
C ALA A 141 12.53 9.69 -7.09
N GLY A 142 11.86 9.82 -8.23
CA GLY A 142 11.46 11.12 -8.80
C GLY A 142 10.47 11.92 -7.96
N ILE A 143 9.97 11.36 -6.86
CA ILE A 143 9.14 12.08 -5.87
C ILE A 143 9.97 12.84 -4.83
N PHE A 144 11.29 12.66 -4.78
CA PHE A 144 12.16 13.35 -3.84
C PHE A 144 12.30 14.82 -4.17
N ARG A 145 12.47 15.66 -3.14
CA ARG A 145 12.60 17.11 -3.25
C ARG A 145 13.85 17.63 -2.56
N PRO A 146 14.45 18.73 -3.05
CA PRO A 146 15.63 19.33 -2.45
C PRO A 146 15.41 19.69 -0.98
N GLY A 147 16.34 19.28 -0.11
CA GLY A 147 16.29 19.56 1.33
C GLY A 147 15.17 18.87 2.11
N ARG A 148 14.30 18.10 1.45
CA ARG A 148 13.21 17.35 2.10
C ARG A 148 13.64 15.93 2.45
N PRO A 149 13.01 15.29 3.47
CA PRO A 149 13.25 13.90 3.79
C PRO A 149 12.87 12.94 2.64
N ALA A 150 13.80 12.09 2.26
CA ALA A 150 13.67 11.01 1.30
C ALA A 150 13.86 9.68 2.05
N VAL A 151 12.77 9.04 2.42
CA VAL A 151 12.78 7.76 3.15
C VAL A 151 12.61 6.62 2.17
N CYS A 152 13.45 5.59 2.28
CA CYS A 152 13.27 4.32 1.57
C CYS A 152 13.15 3.20 2.60
N SER A 153 12.08 2.39 2.52
CA SER A 153 11.93 1.24 3.42
C SER A 153 12.34 -0.09 2.79
N ASP A 154 12.81 -0.09 1.52
CA ASP A 154 13.41 -1.28 0.92
C ASP A 154 14.70 -1.64 1.67
N PRO A 155 14.87 -2.87 2.19
CA PRO A 155 16.09 -3.26 2.89
C PRO A 155 17.32 -3.34 1.96
N GLU A 156 17.11 -3.55 0.66
CA GLU A 156 18.14 -3.62 -0.37
C GLU A 156 17.77 -2.68 -1.54
N PRO A 157 17.76 -1.35 -1.31
CA PRO A 157 17.31 -0.42 -2.32
C PRO A 157 18.27 -0.39 -3.53
N PRO A 158 17.76 -0.31 -4.77
CA PRO A 158 18.61 -0.07 -5.93
C PRO A 158 19.47 1.19 -5.75
N ALA A 159 20.71 1.16 -6.25
CA ALA A 159 21.63 2.28 -6.11
C ALA A 159 21.10 3.58 -6.74
N SER A 160 20.25 3.48 -7.75
CA SER A 160 19.59 4.61 -8.41
C SER A 160 18.74 5.46 -7.46
N VAL A 161 18.12 4.85 -6.44
CA VAL A 161 17.29 5.57 -5.46
C VAL A 161 18.13 6.53 -4.63
N PHE A 162 19.26 6.02 -4.09
CA PHE A 162 20.20 6.83 -3.34
C PHE A 162 20.86 7.92 -4.22
N LYS A 163 21.27 7.55 -5.45
CA LYS A 163 21.84 8.50 -6.41
C LYS A 163 20.87 9.64 -6.73
N GLN A 164 19.57 9.33 -6.87
CA GLN A 164 18.55 10.35 -7.10
C GLN A 164 18.38 11.26 -5.89
N ALA A 165 18.37 10.70 -4.67
CA ALA A 165 18.30 11.51 -3.44
C ALA A 165 19.49 12.48 -3.34
N GLN A 166 20.70 12.00 -3.65
CA GLN A 166 21.90 12.83 -3.71
C GLN A 166 21.80 13.91 -4.79
N ALA A 167 21.38 13.55 -6.01
CA ALA A 167 21.29 14.47 -7.14
C ALA A 167 20.37 15.66 -6.88
N VAL A 168 19.27 15.44 -6.13
CA VAL A 168 18.35 16.50 -5.73
C VAL A 168 18.68 17.10 -4.34
N SER A 169 19.76 16.67 -3.69
CA SER A 169 20.13 17.10 -2.34
C SER A 169 19.03 16.86 -1.31
N ALA A 170 18.30 15.74 -1.41
CA ALA A 170 17.33 15.32 -0.41
C ALA A 170 18.02 14.72 0.82
N ARG A 171 17.37 14.79 1.98
CA ARG A 171 17.86 14.16 3.23
C ARG A 171 17.51 12.68 3.21
N TRP A 172 18.50 11.82 2.98
CA TRP A 172 18.32 10.39 2.79
C TRP A 172 18.22 9.61 4.10
N TYR A 173 17.25 8.68 4.16
CA TYR A 173 17.02 7.72 5.25
C TYR A 173 16.62 6.36 4.70
N ALA A 174 17.35 5.31 5.10
CA ALA A 174 17.10 3.93 4.71
C ALA A 174 17.49 2.97 5.84
N PRO A 175 17.12 1.70 5.78
CA PRO A 175 17.62 0.67 6.70
C PRO A 175 19.14 0.64 6.73
N GLY A 176 19.73 0.57 7.93
CA GLY A 176 21.19 0.70 8.11
C GLY A 176 21.75 2.10 7.90
N CYS A 177 20.93 3.07 7.41
CA CYS A 177 21.31 4.45 7.17
C CYS A 177 20.18 5.39 7.60
N GLY A 178 20.00 5.57 8.91
CA GLY A 178 19.00 6.47 9.47
C GLY A 178 17.99 5.79 10.37
N PHE A 179 17.61 4.55 10.10
CA PHE A 179 16.75 3.75 10.96
C PHE A 179 16.94 2.25 10.76
N ASP A 180 16.49 1.47 11.76
CA ASP A 180 16.47 0.01 11.73
C ASP A 180 15.28 -0.53 12.53
N TRP A 181 14.97 -1.81 12.32
CA TRP A 181 13.96 -2.52 13.09
C TRP A 181 14.35 -3.98 13.34
N SER A 182 13.79 -4.57 14.38
CA SER A 182 13.94 -5.98 14.70
C SER A 182 12.67 -6.52 15.36
N THR A 183 12.41 -7.81 15.21
CA THR A 183 11.35 -8.47 15.97
C THR A 183 11.79 -8.67 17.42
N SER A 184 10.83 -8.58 18.37
CA SER A 184 11.03 -8.93 19.75
C SER A 184 10.07 -10.06 20.16
N GLY A 185 10.26 -10.67 21.31
CA GLY A 185 9.36 -11.73 21.80
C GLY A 185 7.94 -11.23 22.13
N ARG A 186 7.73 -9.92 22.22
CA ARG A 186 6.45 -9.29 22.57
C ARG A 186 5.88 -8.40 21.46
N GLY A 187 6.64 -8.18 20.38
CA GLY A 187 6.28 -7.27 19.31
C GLY A 187 7.48 -6.98 18.41
N TRP A 188 7.80 -5.72 18.20
CA TRP A 188 8.96 -5.31 17.43
C TRP A 188 9.60 -4.03 17.97
N ASN A 189 10.85 -3.83 17.65
CA ASN A 189 11.63 -2.66 18.02
C ASN A 189 11.93 -1.84 16.78
N TRP A 190 11.94 -0.53 16.92
CA TRP A 190 12.34 0.42 15.91
C TRP A 190 13.30 1.44 16.50
N GLN A 191 14.30 1.83 15.73
CA GLN A 191 15.24 2.85 16.15
C GLN A 191 15.69 3.74 15.00
N SER A 192 15.99 4.99 15.32
CA SER A 192 16.68 5.96 14.49
C SER A 192 17.85 6.54 15.28
N HIS A 193 18.62 7.45 14.68
CA HIS A 193 19.68 8.17 15.40
C HIS A 193 19.16 9.01 16.59
N GLU A 194 17.88 9.41 16.56
CA GLU A 194 17.32 10.36 17.52
C GLU A 194 16.30 9.71 18.46
N LYS A 195 15.67 8.63 18.07
CA LYS A 195 14.56 8.02 18.82
C LYS A 195 14.55 6.50 18.67
N ALA A 196 14.18 5.82 19.73
CA ALA A 196 13.98 4.38 19.73
C ALA A 196 12.66 4.03 20.43
N PHE A 197 12.01 3.00 19.90
CA PHE A 197 10.83 2.37 20.48
C PHE A 197 11.11 0.89 20.67
N GLN A 198 10.87 0.40 21.89
CA GLN A 198 10.98 -1.02 22.25
C GLN A 198 9.58 -1.62 22.37
N ASP A 199 9.42 -2.87 21.97
CA ASP A 199 8.18 -3.65 22.15
C ASP A 199 6.91 -2.93 21.61
N LEU A 200 6.99 -2.35 20.41
CA LEU A 200 5.81 -1.85 19.71
C LEU A 200 4.88 -3.03 19.34
N PRO A 201 3.56 -2.84 19.36
CA PRO A 201 2.63 -3.84 18.86
C PRO A 201 2.86 -4.09 17.37
N LEU A 202 2.67 -5.33 16.92
CA LEU A 202 2.69 -5.64 15.50
C LEU A 202 1.56 -4.89 14.78
N PRO A 203 1.79 -4.40 13.56
CA PRO A 203 0.70 -3.84 12.75
C PRO A 203 -0.44 -4.87 12.58
N ALA A 204 -1.69 -4.42 12.68
CA ALA A 204 -2.85 -5.29 12.47
C ALA A 204 -2.95 -5.82 11.03
N LEU A 205 -2.25 -5.21 10.08
CA LEU A 205 -2.10 -5.74 8.71
C LEU A 205 -1.20 -6.98 8.73
N PRO A 206 -1.66 -8.12 8.20
CA PRO A 206 -0.93 -9.37 8.30
C PRO A 206 0.27 -9.43 7.36
N GLY A 207 1.35 -10.09 7.81
CA GLY A 207 2.57 -10.37 7.04
C GLY A 207 3.83 -9.70 7.59
N SER A 208 4.94 -10.43 7.56
CA SER A 208 6.24 -9.93 8.07
C SER A 208 6.74 -8.67 7.32
N HIS A 209 6.41 -8.55 6.03
CA HIS A 209 6.71 -7.37 5.22
C HIS A 209 6.02 -6.09 5.73
N GLN A 210 5.00 -6.20 6.56
CA GLN A 210 4.35 -5.02 7.15
C GLN A 210 5.23 -4.33 8.19
N LEU A 211 6.19 -5.05 8.82
CA LEU A 211 7.18 -4.42 9.69
C LEU A 211 8.12 -3.50 8.91
N GLN A 212 8.54 -3.91 7.71
CA GLN A 212 9.30 -3.07 6.80
C GLN A 212 8.52 -1.80 6.42
N ASN A 213 7.24 -1.95 6.07
CA ASN A 213 6.39 -0.80 5.75
C ASN A 213 6.21 0.12 6.97
N ALA A 214 5.93 -0.45 8.14
CA ALA A 214 5.80 0.28 9.41
C ALA A 214 7.10 1.00 9.80
N ALA A 215 8.26 0.39 9.57
CA ALA A 215 9.55 1.01 9.88
C ALA A 215 9.79 2.27 9.03
N GLY A 216 9.47 2.23 7.74
CA GLY A 216 9.51 3.39 6.86
C GLY A 216 8.49 4.47 7.27
N VAL A 217 7.27 4.06 7.64
CA VAL A 217 6.23 4.95 8.16
C VAL A 217 6.70 5.68 9.42
N LEU A 218 7.27 4.96 10.38
CA LEU A 218 7.79 5.58 11.61
C LEU A 218 8.95 6.53 11.32
N MET A 219 9.79 6.23 10.32
CA MET A 219 10.85 7.18 9.92
C MET A 219 10.28 8.45 9.32
N VAL A 220 9.26 8.37 8.44
CA VAL A 220 8.56 9.55 7.92
C VAL A 220 7.95 10.39 9.04
N LEU A 221 7.27 9.76 9.99
CA LEU A 221 6.68 10.44 11.13
C LEU A 221 7.74 11.04 12.06
N ASN A 222 8.88 10.36 12.24
CA ASN A 222 9.99 10.86 13.05
C ASN A 222 10.63 12.13 12.44
N VAL A 223 10.83 12.18 11.14
CA VAL A 223 11.41 13.37 10.48
C VAL A 223 10.45 14.55 10.42
N LEU A 224 9.14 14.31 10.54
CA LEU A 224 8.10 15.34 10.60
C LEU A 224 7.62 15.65 12.02
N ARG A 225 8.27 15.13 13.07
CA ARG A 225 7.83 15.22 14.48
C ARG A 225 7.68 16.63 15.03
N GLU A 226 8.40 17.61 14.49
CA GLU A 226 8.26 19.01 14.89
C GLU A 226 6.98 19.61 14.32
N GLN A 227 6.58 19.21 13.14
CA GLN A 227 5.36 19.66 12.47
C GLN A 227 4.13 18.86 12.92
N PHE A 228 4.31 17.56 13.14
CA PHE A 228 3.26 16.62 13.57
C PHE A 228 3.74 15.82 14.79
N PRO A 229 3.74 16.42 16.00
CA PRO A 229 4.15 15.73 17.22
C PRO A 229 3.21 14.56 17.55
N LEU A 230 3.82 13.40 17.87
CA LEU A 230 3.12 12.17 18.21
C LEU A 230 3.59 11.64 19.56
N GLN A 231 2.66 11.12 20.35
CA GLN A 231 2.96 10.33 21.54
C GLN A 231 3.14 8.85 21.14
N ARG A 232 3.85 8.10 21.98
CA ARG A 232 4.00 6.64 21.78
C ARG A 232 2.63 5.94 21.67
N GLY A 233 1.68 6.30 22.50
CA GLY A 233 0.34 5.73 22.48
C GLY A 233 -0.44 5.98 21.19
N ASP A 234 -0.15 7.07 20.44
CA ASP A 234 -0.77 7.32 19.13
C ASP A 234 -0.27 6.33 18.10
N ILE A 235 1.04 6.05 18.14
CA ILE A 235 1.69 5.06 17.27
C ILE A 235 1.14 3.66 17.56
N GLU A 236 1.09 3.25 18.83
CA GLU A 236 0.60 1.95 19.25
C GLU A 236 -0.86 1.74 18.82
N ARG A 237 -1.75 2.67 19.15
CA ARG A 237 -3.16 2.62 18.71
C ARG A 237 -3.31 2.57 17.20
N GLY A 238 -2.53 3.39 16.48
CA GLY A 238 -2.59 3.42 15.03
C GLY A 238 -2.13 2.11 14.37
N LEU A 239 -1.07 1.48 14.90
CA LEU A 239 -0.60 0.18 14.43
C LEU A 239 -1.61 -0.95 14.69
N GLU A 240 -2.28 -0.94 15.86
CA GLU A 240 -3.28 -1.94 16.24
C GLU A 240 -4.62 -1.76 15.52
N ALA A 241 -4.98 -0.51 15.18
CA ALA A 241 -6.27 -0.19 14.57
C ALA A 241 -6.23 -0.18 13.04
N VAL A 242 -5.05 -0.21 12.40
CA VAL A 242 -4.95 -0.10 10.95
C VAL A 242 -5.71 -1.20 10.22
N THR A 243 -6.52 -0.80 9.27
CA THR A 243 -7.25 -1.71 8.39
C THR A 243 -7.03 -1.33 6.93
N LEU A 244 -7.00 -2.33 6.05
CA LEU A 244 -6.92 -2.10 4.62
C LEU A 244 -7.60 -3.26 3.89
N ALA A 245 -8.62 -2.97 3.13
CA ALA A 245 -9.32 -3.97 2.34
C ALA A 245 -8.38 -4.65 1.32
N GLY A 246 -8.54 -5.97 1.13
CA GLY A 246 -7.75 -6.72 0.17
C GLY A 246 -6.27 -6.95 0.56
N ARG A 247 -5.92 -6.88 1.82
CA ARG A 247 -4.60 -7.28 2.34
C ARG A 247 -4.75 -8.45 3.31
N CYS A 248 -4.72 -9.66 2.77
CA CYS A 248 -5.04 -10.90 3.50
C CYS A 248 -6.30 -10.76 4.38
N GLN A 249 -7.27 -10.03 3.88
CA GLN A 249 -8.49 -9.70 4.60
C GLN A 249 -9.34 -10.95 4.83
N LEU A 250 -9.57 -11.28 6.10
CA LEU A 250 -10.51 -12.31 6.48
C LEU A 250 -11.94 -11.82 6.31
N LEU A 251 -12.73 -12.54 5.53
CA LEU A 251 -14.14 -12.25 5.35
C LEU A 251 -14.97 -13.15 6.28
N PRO A 252 -16.01 -12.62 6.94
CA PRO A 252 -16.90 -13.41 7.78
C PRO A 252 -17.69 -14.43 6.92
N GLY A 253 -17.88 -15.63 7.46
CA GLY A 253 -18.65 -16.69 6.78
C GLY A 253 -18.45 -18.07 7.40
N GLY A 254 -19.23 -19.05 6.95
CA GLY A 254 -19.09 -20.45 7.37
C GLY A 254 -17.83 -21.14 6.82
N ILE A 255 -17.22 -20.56 5.78
CA ILE A 255 -15.93 -20.96 5.20
C ILE A 255 -14.97 -19.80 5.41
N GLU A 256 -13.77 -20.10 5.92
CA GLU A 256 -12.74 -19.07 6.04
C GLU A 256 -12.34 -18.59 4.66
N THR A 257 -12.63 -17.34 4.36
CA THR A 257 -12.35 -16.71 3.07
C THR A 257 -11.32 -15.60 3.27
N ILE A 258 -10.25 -15.61 2.48
CA ILE A 258 -9.23 -14.56 2.45
C ILE A 258 -9.35 -13.81 1.13
N ARG A 259 -9.44 -12.49 1.20
CA ARG A 259 -9.33 -11.59 0.04
C ARG A 259 -7.98 -10.91 0.04
N ASP A 260 -7.27 -11.01 -1.08
CA ASP A 260 -5.98 -10.34 -1.29
C ASP A 260 -5.90 -9.75 -2.69
N VAL A 261 -5.09 -8.71 -2.87
CA VAL A 261 -4.86 -8.03 -4.15
C VAL A 261 -3.46 -8.29 -4.72
N ALA A 262 -2.77 -9.31 -4.26
CA ALA A 262 -1.51 -9.75 -4.83
C ALA A 262 -1.65 -10.02 -6.34
N HIS A 263 -0.71 -9.51 -7.13
CA HIS A 263 -0.81 -9.54 -8.61
C HIS A 263 0.55 -9.59 -9.31
N ASN A 264 1.64 -9.75 -8.58
CA ASN A 264 2.99 -9.96 -9.11
C ASN A 264 3.73 -11.03 -8.29
N PRO A 265 4.83 -11.61 -8.77
CA PRO A 265 5.54 -12.69 -8.10
C PRO A 265 5.99 -12.37 -6.67
N ASP A 266 6.48 -11.15 -6.39
CA ASP A 266 6.88 -10.74 -5.03
C ASP A 266 5.69 -10.75 -4.07
N SER A 267 4.55 -10.20 -4.49
CA SER A 267 3.33 -10.22 -3.67
C SER A 267 2.77 -11.64 -3.49
N ALA A 268 2.92 -12.50 -4.50
CA ALA A 268 2.56 -13.92 -4.39
C ALA A 268 3.41 -14.64 -3.34
N GLU A 269 4.72 -14.38 -3.29
CA GLU A 269 5.62 -14.97 -2.29
C GLU A 269 5.22 -14.58 -0.87
N LYS A 270 4.91 -13.31 -0.64
CA LYS A 270 4.42 -12.81 0.66
C LYS A 270 3.10 -13.47 1.06
N LEU A 271 2.17 -13.63 0.09
CA LEU A 271 0.92 -14.34 0.32
C LEU A 271 1.16 -15.84 0.61
N ALA A 272 2.05 -16.50 -0.14
CA ALA A 272 2.41 -17.89 0.09
C ALA A 272 3.00 -18.11 1.50
N GLN A 273 3.87 -17.22 1.96
CA GLN A 273 4.42 -17.27 3.32
C GLN A 273 3.31 -17.19 4.37
N LEU A 274 2.37 -16.27 4.23
CA LEU A 274 1.21 -16.16 5.12
C LEU A 274 0.37 -17.44 5.15
N LEU A 275 0.10 -18.03 3.99
CA LEU A 275 -0.69 -19.26 3.87
C LEU A 275 0.00 -20.45 4.52
N ARG A 276 1.33 -20.59 4.37
CA ARG A 276 2.13 -21.68 4.98
C ARG A 276 2.10 -21.64 6.52
N HIS A 277 2.03 -20.45 7.12
CA HIS A 277 1.96 -20.29 8.57
C HIS A 277 0.56 -20.47 9.16
N ARG A 278 -0.46 -20.63 8.32
CA ARG A 278 -1.84 -20.87 8.80
C ARG A 278 -2.10 -22.37 8.94
N SER A 279 -2.52 -22.78 10.14
CA SER A 279 -3.01 -24.14 10.36
C SER A 279 -4.35 -24.32 9.65
N ILE A 280 -4.37 -25.11 8.58
CA ILE A 280 -5.55 -25.32 7.73
C ILE A 280 -6.06 -26.75 7.91
N ARG A 281 -7.31 -26.89 8.35
CA ARG A 281 -8.02 -28.18 8.30
C ARG A 281 -8.79 -28.23 6.98
N GLY A 282 -8.35 -29.07 6.04
CA GLY A 282 -9.03 -29.23 4.76
C GLY A 282 -8.22 -28.73 3.56
N ARG A 283 -8.90 -28.30 2.51
CA ARG A 283 -8.30 -27.91 1.22
C ARG A 283 -8.35 -26.41 1.04
N THR A 284 -7.27 -25.82 0.54
CA THR A 284 -7.26 -24.43 0.13
C THR A 284 -7.57 -24.35 -1.37
N ARG A 285 -8.56 -23.55 -1.73
CA ARG A 285 -8.94 -23.26 -3.12
C ARG A 285 -8.68 -21.80 -3.41
N MET A 286 -8.21 -21.49 -4.61
CA MET A 286 -7.99 -20.13 -5.09
C MET A 286 -8.94 -19.82 -6.23
N VAL A 287 -9.55 -18.64 -6.18
CA VAL A 287 -10.19 -17.99 -7.34
C VAL A 287 -9.31 -16.80 -7.69
N LEU A 288 -8.78 -16.78 -8.90
CA LEU A 288 -7.84 -15.76 -9.37
C LEU A 288 -8.47 -14.97 -10.52
N GLY A 289 -8.54 -13.63 -10.38
CA GLY A 289 -8.75 -12.70 -11.46
C GLY A 289 -7.53 -11.79 -11.59
N MET A 290 -6.99 -11.64 -12.80
CA MET A 290 -5.78 -10.87 -13.05
C MET A 290 -5.89 -10.13 -14.39
N LEU A 291 -5.31 -8.94 -14.49
CA LEU A 291 -5.24 -8.21 -15.75
C LEU A 291 -4.30 -8.92 -16.73
N SER A 292 -4.56 -8.77 -18.03
CA SER A 292 -3.81 -9.45 -19.09
C SER A 292 -2.35 -9.01 -19.24
N ASP A 293 -1.98 -7.85 -18.67
CA ASP A 293 -0.61 -7.32 -18.63
C ASP A 293 0.23 -7.91 -17.50
N LYS A 294 -0.36 -8.74 -16.62
CA LYS A 294 0.32 -9.37 -15.49
C LYS A 294 0.74 -10.80 -15.80
N ASP A 295 1.88 -11.21 -15.25
CA ASP A 295 2.38 -12.57 -15.39
C ASP A 295 1.64 -13.55 -14.45
N ALA A 296 0.46 -13.99 -14.89
CA ALA A 296 -0.35 -14.96 -14.16
C ALA A 296 0.34 -16.32 -14.00
N ALA A 297 1.23 -16.70 -14.91
CA ALA A 297 1.95 -17.98 -14.86
C ALA A 297 2.99 -17.95 -13.72
N ALA A 298 3.84 -16.92 -13.67
CA ALA A 298 4.81 -16.75 -12.58
C ALA A 298 4.11 -16.60 -11.24
N PHE A 299 3.01 -15.83 -11.16
CA PHE A 299 2.20 -15.66 -9.95
C PHE A 299 1.66 -17.00 -9.42
N THR A 300 1.03 -17.79 -10.30
CA THR A 300 0.44 -19.08 -9.91
C THR A 300 1.49 -20.13 -9.56
N ALA A 301 2.66 -20.12 -10.22
CA ALA A 301 3.76 -21.02 -9.89
C ALA A 301 4.22 -20.87 -8.44
N VAL A 302 4.31 -19.65 -7.94
CA VAL A 302 4.69 -19.35 -6.54
C VAL A 302 3.65 -19.88 -5.56
N LEU A 303 2.35 -19.76 -5.86
CA LEU A 303 1.27 -20.16 -4.96
C LEU A 303 0.90 -21.64 -5.05
N SER A 304 1.23 -22.32 -6.15
CA SER A 304 0.84 -23.71 -6.40
C SER A 304 1.18 -24.68 -5.24
N PRO A 305 2.33 -24.57 -4.53
CA PRO A 305 2.62 -25.42 -3.39
C PRO A 305 1.69 -25.24 -2.19
N CYS A 306 0.98 -24.09 -2.12
CA CYS A 306 0.03 -23.79 -1.05
C CYS A 306 -1.41 -24.20 -1.39
N LEU A 307 -1.67 -24.65 -2.63
CA LEU A 307 -3.00 -24.87 -3.18
C LEU A 307 -3.13 -26.31 -3.66
N LEU A 308 -4.34 -26.86 -3.54
CA LEU A 308 -4.63 -28.21 -4.06
C LEU A 308 -5.16 -28.22 -5.48
N TYR A 309 -5.72 -27.10 -5.95
CA TYR A 309 -6.25 -26.97 -7.29
C TYR A 309 -6.49 -25.51 -7.69
N THR A 310 -6.15 -25.17 -8.94
CA THR A 310 -6.46 -23.89 -9.57
C THR A 310 -7.21 -24.18 -10.86
N SER A 311 -8.34 -23.51 -11.10
CA SER A 311 -9.02 -23.54 -12.38
C SER A 311 -9.36 -22.11 -12.82
N PRO A 312 -8.91 -21.66 -13.99
CA PRO A 312 -9.39 -20.40 -14.56
C PRO A 312 -10.88 -20.55 -14.93
N SER A 313 -11.67 -19.52 -14.63
CA SER A 313 -13.08 -19.48 -15.06
C SER A 313 -13.16 -18.92 -16.49
N PRO A 314 -13.96 -19.50 -17.37
CA PRO A 314 -14.18 -18.98 -18.73
C PRO A 314 -14.82 -17.58 -18.77
N ARG A 315 -15.31 -17.07 -17.63
CA ARG A 315 -15.96 -15.74 -17.52
C ARG A 315 -14.98 -14.61 -17.21
N ASP A 316 -13.70 -14.90 -17.03
CA ASP A 316 -12.71 -13.88 -16.59
C ASP A 316 -12.27 -12.92 -17.72
N HIS A 317 -12.78 -13.10 -18.94
CA HIS A 317 -12.50 -12.21 -20.08
C HIS A 317 -13.14 -10.80 -20.00
N LEU A 318 -13.96 -10.51 -19.01
CA LEU A 318 -14.69 -9.23 -18.88
C LEU A 318 -14.29 -8.39 -17.66
N ALA A 319 -13.36 -8.82 -16.84
CA ALA A 319 -12.99 -8.11 -15.62
C ALA A 319 -11.80 -7.15 -15.84
N HIS A 320 -12.08 -5.94 -16.26
CA HIS A 320 -11.12 -4.84 -16.27
C HIS A 320 -10.78 -4.32 -14.84
N ARG A 321 -10.90 -5.08 -13.77
CA ARG A 321 -10.64 -4.55 -12.43
C ARG A 321 -10.29 -5.63 -11.42
N VAL A 322 -9.13 -5.42 -10.75
CA VAL A 322 -8.73 -5.95 -9.45
C VAL A 322 -8.62 -7.46 -9.36
N CYS A 323 -7.39 -7.92 -9.18
CA CYS A 323 -7.12 -9.28 -8.73
C CYS A 323 -7.87 -9.55 -7.42
N ARG A 324 -8.83 -10.45 -7.42
CA ARG A 324 -9.49 -10.98 -6.22
C ARG A 324 -9.04 -12.40 -6.01
N LEU A 325 -8.26 -12.62 -4.96
CA LEU A 325 -7.97 -13.96 -4.46
C LEU A 325 -9.04 -14.31 -3.43
N LEU A 326 -9.89 -15.27 -3.74
CA LEU A 326 -10.79 -15.91 -2.78
C LEU A 326 -10.21 -17.26 -2.40
N LEU A 327 -9.84 -17.41 -1.14
CA LEU A 327 -9.37 -18.66 -0.57
C LEU A 327 -10.49 -19.26 0.27
N GLU A 328 -11.07 -20.41 -0.17
CA GLU A 328 -12.09 -21.12 0.57
C GLU A 328 -11.50 -22.34 1.29
N LYS A 329 -11.74 -22.44 2.59
CA LYS A 329 -11.51 -23.66 3.38
C LYS A 329 -12.79 -24.51 3.40
N GLY A 330 -12.79 -25.63 2.71
CA GLY A 330 -13.88 -26.61 2.80
C GLY A 330 -13.68 -27.55 4.00
N GLY A 331 -14.61 -27.57 4.93
CA GLY A 331 -14.68 -28.62 5.95
C GLY A 331 -15.02 -29.96 5.31
N GLY A 332 -14.21 -31.01 5.56
CA GLY A 332 -14.52 -32.38 5.14
C GLY A 332 -15.72 -32.90 5.88
N GLY A 333 -16.86 -33.05 5.20
CA GLY A 333 -17.99 -33.85 5.69
C GLY A 333 -17.59 -35.32 5.73
N GLY A 334 -17.40 -35.88 6.92
CA GLY A 334 -17.24 -37.31 7.11
C GLY A 334 -18.56 -37.99 6.82
N GLY A 335 -18.66 -38.67 5.67
CA GLY A 335 -19.72 -39.62 5.39
C GLY A 335 -19.50 -40.93 6.17
N GLY A 336 -20.19 -41.09 7.29
CA GLY A 336 -20.30 -42.36 7.95
C GLY A 336 -21.23 -43.28 7.16
N GLY A 337 -20.68 -44.29 6.51
CA GLY A 337 -21.44 -45.43 5.98
C GLY A 337 -21.86 -46.33 7.11
N GLY A 338 -23.16 -46.42 7.37
CA GLY A 338 -23.75 -47.48 8.16
C GLY A 338 -24.28 -48.56 7.24
N GLY A 339 -23.75 -49.75 7.37
CA GLY A 339 -24.32 -50.95 6.72
C GLY A 339 -25.58 -51.44 7.42
N GLY A 340 -26.39 -52.08 6.67
CA GLY A 340 -27.54 -52.86 7.07
C GLY A 340 -28.09 -53.52 5.83
#